data_468c903177b06bde123d55b7535e254d
#
_entry.id   468c903177b06bde123d55b7535e254d
#
_cell.length_a   1.000
_cell.length_b   1.000
_cell.length_c   1.000
_cell.angle_alpha   90.00
_cell.angle_beta   90.00
_cell.angle_gamma   90.00
#
_symmetry.space_group_name_H-M   'P 1'
#
loop_
_entity.id
_entity.type
_entity.pdbx_description
1 polymer ?
#
loop_
_entity_poly.entity_id
_entity_poly.type
_entity_poly.pdbx_seq_one_letter_code
_entity_poly.pdbx_strand_id
1 'polypeptide(L)' 'MKYIVKKIMEPDYGCEERPDDYVAMDKVSLRDENGSEIDMEIADKELYSKDINEGDWVYFDLNNQIFKEQ' A
#
# COMPACT_ATOMS: atom_id res chain seq x y z
N MET A 1 -7.02 0.12 13.92
CA MET A 1 -6.89 -1.32 13.61
C MET A 1 -5.60 -1.54 12.84
N LYS A 2 -4.86 -2.58 13.20
CA LYS A 2 -3.57 -2.89 12.60
C LYS A 2 -3.73 -3.94 11.51
N TYR A 3 -2.88 -3.83 10.50
CA TYR A 3 -2.85 -4.79 9.40
C TYR A 3 -1.41 -5.20 9.14
N ILE A 4 -1.22 -6.45 8.72
CA ILE A 4 0.07 -6.88 8.21
C ILE A 4 0.04 -6.85 6.70
N VAL A 5 1.10 -6.34 6.09
CA VAL A 5 1.20 -6.29 4.62
C VAL A 5 1.58 -7.68 4.13
N LYS A 6 0.67 -8.32 3.40
CA LYS A 6 0.90 -9.67 2.89
C LYS A 6 1.58 -9.64 1.53
N LYS A 7 1.18 -8.70 0.68
CA LYS A 7 1.71 -8.63 -0.68
C LYS A 7 1.55 -7.22 -1.22
N ILE A 8 2.57 -6.77 -1.93
CA ILE A 8 2.54 -5.50 -2.65
C ILE A 8 2.76 -5.82 -4.13
N MET A 9 1.78 -5.46 -4.97
CA MET A 9 1.89 -5.67 -6.41
C MET A 9 2.01 -4.32 -7.09
N GLU A 10 3.11 -4.12 -7.78
CA GLU A 10 3.32 -2.90 -8.55
C GLU A 10 2.49 -2.95 -9.83
N PRO A 11 2.02 -1.79 -10.32
CA PRO A 11 1.29 -1.77 -11.57
C PRO A 11 2.18 -2.17 -12.74
N ASP A 12 1.56 -2.76 -13.75
CA ASP A 12 2.24 -3.08 -14.99
C ASP A 12 2.32 -1.80 -15.84
N TYR A 13 3.49 -1.25 -15.94
CA TYR A 13 3.66 0.03 -16.62
C TYR A 13 3.64 -0.06 -18.15
N GLY A 14 3.92 -1.21 -18.73
CA GLY A 14 3.91 -1.34 -20.17
C GLY A 14 4.77 -0.30 -20.87
N CYS A 15 4.52 -0.10 -22.16
CA CYS A 15 5.25 0.85 -22.98
C CYS A 15 4.45 2.15 -23.24
N GLU A 16 3.35 2.35 -22.55
CA GLU A 16 2.48 3.50 -22.77
C GLU A 16 3.02 4.75 -22.10
N GLU A 17 2.85 5.88 -22.76
CA GLU A 17 3.17 7.16 -22.17
C GLU A 17 2.19 7.48 -21.04
N ARG A 18 2.72 8.09 -20.00
CA ARG A 18 1.90 8.48 -18.86
C ARG A 18 1.81 10.00 -18.78
N PRO A 19 0.66 10.52 -18.30
CA PRO A 19 0.57 11.97 -18.00
C PRO A 19 1.62 12.37 -16.97
N ASP A 20 2.05 13.62 -17.03
CA ASP A 20 3.03 14.15 -16.09
C ASP A 20 2.55 14.08 -14.63
N ASP A 21 1.23 14.15 -14.43
CA ASP A 21 0.62 14.09 -13.10
C ASP A 21 0.21 12.67 -12.69
N TYR A 22 0.67 11.67 -13.42
CA TYR A 22 0.34 10.27 -13.12
C TYR A 22 0.95 9.85 -11.79
N VAL A 23 0.12 9.26 -10.93
CA VAL A 23 0.56 8.71 -9.66
C VAL A 23 0.43 7.19 -9.75
N ALA A 24 1.56 6.50 -9.60
CA ALA A 24 1.57 5.04 -9.60
C ALA A 24 0.90 4.52 -8.32
N MET A 25 -0.07 3.62 -8.49
CA MET A 25 -0.78 3.01 -7.37
C MET A 25 -0.45 1.53 -7.32
N ASP A 26 0.03 1.07 -6.17
CA ASP A 26 0.31 -0.33 -5.95
C ASP A 26 -0.91 -0.99 -5.31
N LYS A 27 -1.18 -2.23 -5.70
CA LYS A 27 -2.21 -3.01 -5.06
C LYS A 27 -1.60 -3.73 -3.87
N VAL A 28 -2.13 -3.43 -2.68
CA VAL A 28 -1.59 -3.94 -1.42
C VAL A 28 -2.61 -4.87 -0.80
N SER A 29 -2.20 -6.10 -0.51
CA SER A 29 -3.03 -7.07 0.21
C SER A 29 -2.66 -7.00 1.68
N LEU A 30 -3.66 -6.73 2.51
CA LEU A 30 -3.50 -6.56 3.95
C LEU A 30 -4.32 -7.59 4.70
N ARG A 31 -3.83 -7.99 5.86
CA ARG A 31 -4.53 -8.90 6.74
C ARG A 31 -4.65 -8.28 8.12
N ASP A 32 -5.85 -8.26 8.68
CA ASP A 32 -6.07 -7.67 10.00
C ASP A 32 -5.77 -8.69 11.12
N GLU A 33 -5.94 -8.25 12.36
CA GLU A 33 -5.67 -9.09 13.52
C GLU A 33 -6.62 -10.27 13.63
N ASN A 34 -7.79 -10.19 13.00
CA ASN A 34 -8.78 -11.26 13.02
C ASN A 34 -8.60 -12.24 11.87
N GLY A 35 -7.65 -12.00 10.98
CA GLY A 35 -7.40 -12.87 9.85
C GLY A 35 -8.16 -12.50 8.59
N SER A 36 -8.91 -11.40 8.60
CA SER A 36 -9.60 -10.94 7.41
C SER A 36 -8.64 -10.23 6.47
N GLU A 37 -8.74 -10.55 5.19
CA GLU A 37 -7.87 -9.97 4.18
C GLU A 37 -8.62 -8.95 3.36
N ILE A 38 -7.97 -7.83 3.08
CA ILE A 38 -8.49 -6.79 2.19
C ILE A 38 -7.42 -6.39 1.20
N ASP A 39 -7.86 -5.96 0.02
CA ASP A 39 -6.96 -5.40 -0.98
C ASP A 39 -7.29 -3.93 -1.15
N MET A 40 -6.25 -3.10 -1.29
CA MET A 40 -6.46 -1.69 -1.53
C MET A 40 -5.33 -1.14 -2.36
N GLU A 41 -5.59 0.00 -2.99
CA GLU A 41 -4.57 0.69 -3.78
C GLU A 41 -3.97 1.80 -2.95
N ILE A 42 -2.65 1.86 -2.93
CA ILE A 42 -1.90 2.87 -2.18
C ILE A 42 -0.83 3.43 -3.11
N ALA A 43 -0.64 4.74 -3.07
CA ALA A 43 0.37 5.37 -3.91
C ALA A 43 1.75 4.79 -3.61
N ASP A 44 2.45 4.39 -4.67
CA ASP A 44 3.78 3.80 -4.54
C ASP A 44 4.73 4.72 -3.76
N LYS A 45 4.65 6.03 -4.02
CA LYS A 45 5.49 7.00 -3.32
C LYS A 45 5.25 7.02 -1.81
N GLU A 46 4.03 6.74 -1.37
CA GLU A 46 3.73 6.68 0.07
C GLU A 46 4.35 5.45 0.70
N LEU A 47 4.26 4.30 0.03
CA LEU A 47 4.90 3.09 0.53
C LEU A 47 6.39 3.27 0.62
N TYR A 48 6.98 3.91 -0.38
CA TYR A 48 8.40 4.14 -0.42
C TYR A 48 8.86 5.13 0.65
N SER A 49 8.17 6.26 0.77
CA SER A 49 8.56 7.31 1.73
C SER A 49 8.40 6.87 3.18
N LYS A 50 7.47 5.96 3.44
CA LYS A 50 7.22 5.43 4.78
C LYS A 50 7.92 4.10 5.02
N ASP A 51 8.69 3.63 4.04
CA ASP A 51 9.45 2.38 4.12
C ASP A 51 8.56 1.18 4.48
N ILE A 52 7.38 1.11 3.85
CA ILE A 52 6.43 0.03 4.08
C ILE A 52 6.72 -1.11 3.11
N ASN A 53 6.96 -2.29 3.65
CA ASN A 53 7.31 -3.47 2.87
C ASN A 53 6.42 -4.66 3.27
N GLU A 54 6.48 -5.71 2.47
CA GLU A 54 5.78 -6.95 2.81
C GLU A 54 6.27 -7.47 4.16
N GLY A 55 5.33 -7.87 5.00
CA GLY A 55 5.61 -8.34 6.35
C GLY A 55 5.57 -7.26 7.41
N ASP A 56 5.44 -6.00 7.04
CA ASP A 56 5.36 -4.90 8.01
C ASP A 56 3.94 -4.75 8.53
N TRP A 57 3.83 -4.32 9.79
CA TRP A 57 2.55 -3.94 10.37
C TRP A 57 2.29 -2.48 10.10
N VAL A 58 1.06 -2.18 9.69
CA VAL A 58 0.64 -0.82 9.35
C VAL A 58 -0.70 -0.51 10.00
N TYR A 59 -1.04 0.76 10.07
CA TYR A 59 -2.35 1.21 10.55
C TYR A 59 -2.79 2.40 9.70
N PHE A 60 -4.07 2.71 9.79
CA PHE A 60 -4.66 3.85 9.09
C PHE A 60 -5.21 4.86 10.09
N ASP A 61 -5.02 6.14 9.80
CA ASP A 61 -5.55 7.19 10.64
C ASP A 61 -7.00 7.53 10.23
N LEU A 62 -7.56 8.57 10.84
CA LEU A 62 -8.93 9.01 10.56
C LEU A 62 -9.11 9.51 9.13
N ASN A 63 -8.04 9.89 8.47
CA ASN A 63 -8.04 10.34 7.08
C ASN A 63 -7.73 9.21 6.10
N ASN A 64 -7.70 7.98 6.58
CA ASN A 64 -7.36 6.79 5.78
C ASN A 64 -5.94 6.82 5.20
N GLN A 65 -5.03 7.52 5.86
CA GLN A 65 -3.63 7.50 5.48
C GLN A 65 -2.92 6.36 6.18
N ILE A 66 -2.08 5.66 5.42
CA ILE A 66 -1.35 4.51 5.94
C ILE A 66 -0.08 4.96 6.67
N PHE A 67 0.19 4.32 7.78
CA PHE A 67 1.42 4.54 8.55
C PHE A 67 2.01 3.21 8.96
N LYS A 68 3.34 3.15 8.98
CA LYS A 68 4.04 1.98 9.45
C LYS A 68 4.07 1.98 10.97
N GLU A 69 3.72 0.87 11.57
CA GLU A 69 3.85 0.72 13.01
C GLU A 69 5.30 0.43 13.37
N GLN A 70 5.78 1.15 14.36
CA GLN A 70 7.16 0.98 14.84
C GLN A 70 7.19 0.28 16.19
#